data_9a5b408c87e34826ef4612aaf7a04d92
#
_entry.id   9a5b408c87e34826ef4612aaf7a04d92
#
_cell.length_a   1.000
_cell.length_b   1.000
_cell.length_c   1.000
_cell.angle_alpha   90.00
_cell.angle_beta   90.00
_cell.angle_gamma   90.00
#
_symmetry.space_group_name_H-M   'P 1'
#
loop_
_entity.id
_entity.type
_entity.pdbx_description
1 polymer ?
#
loop_
_entity_poly.entity_id
_entity_poly.type
_entity_poly.pdbx_seq_one_letter_code
_entity_poly.pdbx_strand_id
1 'polypeptide(L)'
;MAVSESEIHSGPAERALVLGIQVFRVVGSLLVAFYLLETFSSLSELRLRNPATELRFASAMTDRIPLALLGLSLLLCHPRFLRQKLEALLLRVLSALPLVLAAVYLLLIPLTMRSAENLFRNSSANLTAQAEEQVKKVRAVRDTTLNLSAEEQQAMVERYNRANSKKQPVDLPGFLKTLNDEVKASEGRLEQERRSVLGSQKRNLYSAQFLQGLKCLLGAGALVLLWKLTGWARPAGQTALGTELGASRHRRG
;
A
#
# COMPACT_ATOMS: atom_id res chain seq x y z
N MET A 1 -66.91 -3.19 13.77
CA MET A 1 -65.94 -4.22 13.36
C MET A 1 -65.65 -3.99 11.89
N ALA A 2 -64.64 -3.18 11.60
CA ALA A 2 -64.15 -2.99 10.23
C ALA A 2 -62.80 -3.68 10.17
N VAL A 3 -62.77 -4.88 9.57
CA VAL A 3 -61.56 -5.60 9.26
C VAL A 3 -60.85 -4.83 8.16
N SER A 4 -59.65 -4.40 8.46
CA SER A 4 -58.75 -3.67 7.56
C SER A 4 -58.41 -4.57 6.37
N GLU A 5 -58.94 -4.30 5.20
CA GLU A 5 -58.64 -4.86 3.90
C GLU A 5 -57.26 -4.39 3.36
N SER A 6 -56.20 -4.44 4.13
CA SER A 6 -54.86 -4.09 3.67
C SER A 6 -53.90 -5.27 3.57
N GLU A 7 -54.38 -6.49 3.60
CA GLU A 7 -53.65 -7.68 3.11
C GLU A 7 -53.79 -7.83 1.59
N ILE A 8 -53.46 -6.75 0.88
CA ILE A 8 -53.37 -6.76 -0.58
C ILE A 8 -52.17 -7.65 -0.95
N HIS A 9 -52.48 -8.75 -1.59
CA HIS A 9 -51.67 -9.70 -2.31
C HIS A 9 -50.35 -9.06 -2.84
N SER A 10 -49.30 -9.16 -2.06
CA SER A 10 -47.95 -8.96 -2.62
C SER A 10 -47.70 -10.14 -3.56
N GLY A 11 -47.70 -9.86 -4.85
CA GLY A 11 -47.47 -10.84 -5.89
C GLY A 11 -46.13 -11.56 -5.70
N PRO A 12 -45.94 -12.74 -6.28
CA PRO A 12 -44.70 -13.50 -6.14
C PRO A 12 -43.47 -12.71 -6.54
N ALA A 13 -43.59 -11.79 -7.48
CA ALA A 13 -42.53 -10.87 -7.90
C ALA A 13 -42.10 -9.87 -6.81
N GLU A 14 -43.09 -9.37 -6.02
CA GLU A 14 -42.83 -8.42 -4.96
C GLU A 14 -42.13 -9.09 -3.77
N ARG A 15 -42.51 -10.31 -3.43
CA ARG A 15 -41.82 -11.13 -2.41
C ARG A 15 -40.40 -11.48 -2.82
N ALA A 16 -40.15 -11.85 -4.09
CA ALA A 16 -38.82 -12.13 -4.60
C ALA A 16 -37.93 -10.87 -4.55
N LEU A 17 -38.47 -9.68 -4.83
CA LEU A 17 -37.76 -8.43 -4.77
C LEU A 17 -37.36 -8.05 -3.33
N VAL A 18 -38.29 -8.22 -2.37
CA VAL A 18 -38.01 -7.96 -0.95
C VAL A 18 -36.94 -8.92 -0.42
N LEU A 19 -36.99 -10.20 -0.81
CA LEU A 19 -36.03 -11.21 -0.41
C LEU A 19 -34.64 -10.89 -1.02
N GLY A 20 -34.58 -10.51 -2.28
CA GLY A 20 -33.35 -10.07 -2.93
C GLY A 20 -32.67 -8.89 -2.23
N ILE A 21 -33.46 -7.90 -1.82
CA ILE A 21 -32.97 -6.72 -1.07
C ILE A 21 -32.41 -7.12 0.30
N GLN A 22 -33.07 -8.04 1.01
CA GLN A 22 -32.58 -8.53 2.30
C GLN A 22 -31.23 -9.26 2.13
N VAL A 23 -31.10 -10.10 1.12
CA VAL A 23 -29.84 -10.79 0.79
C VAL A 23 -28.73 -9.77 0.51
N PHE A 24 -28.98 -8.74 -0.29
CA PHE A 24 -27.99 -7.70 -0.56
C PHE A 24 -27.56 -6.93 0.69
N ARG A 25 -28.48 -6.67 1.62
CA ARG A 25 -28.14 -6.04 2.91
C ARG A 25 -27.25 -6.94 3.76
N VAL A 26 -27.57 -8.22 3.87
CA VAL A 26 -26.76 -9.17 4.64
C VAL A 26 -25.37 -9.30 4.03
N VAL A 27 -25.28 -9.48 2.72
CA VAL A 27 -24.00 -9.59 2.01
C VAL A 27 -23.21 -8.29 2.13
N GLY A 28 -23.85 -7.14 1.94
CA GLY A 28 -23.19 -5.84 2.12
C GLY A 28 -22.66 -5.62 3.53
N SER A 29 -23.45 -6.01 4.55
CA SER A 29 -23.02 -5.92 5.97
C SER A 29 -21.82 -6.82 6.25
N LEU A 30 -21.81 -8.03 5.74
CA LEU A 30 -20.70 -8.98 5.89
C LEU A 30 -19.43 -8.45 5.20
N LEU A 31 -19.56 -7.90 4.00
CA LEU A 31 -18.42 -7.31 3.27
C LEU A 31 -17.82 -6.12 4.01
N VAL A 32 -18.65 -5.23 4.56
CA VAL A 32 -18.17 -4.10 5.36
C VAL A 32 -17.54 -4.57 6.67
N ALA A 33 -18.15 -5.55 7.34
CA ALA A 33 -17.58 -6.12 8.56
C ALA A 33 -16.21 -6.77 8.29
N PHE A 34 -16.10 -7.53 7.22
CA PHE A 34 -14.85 -8.15 6.79
C PHE A 34 -13.79 -7.10 6.44
N TYR A 35 -14.16 -6.06 5.69
CA TYR A 35 -13.28 -4.93 5.40
C TYR A 35 -12.75 -4.25 6.67
N LEU A 36 -13.63 -4.00 7.65
CA LEU A 36 -13.25 -3.37 8.91
C LEU A 36 -12.31 -4.27 9.73
N LEU A 37 -12.60 -5.56 9.80
CA LEU A 37 -11.79 -6.54 10.53
C LEU A 37 -10.39 -6.65 9.94
N GLU A 38 -10.27 -6.74 8.62
CA GLU A 38 -8.99 -6.76 7.94
C GLU A 38 -8.23 -5.44 8.04
N THR A 39 -8.94 -4.31 8.02
CA THR A 39 -8.34 -2.98 8.23
C THR A 39 -7.78 -2.87 9.63
N PHE A 40 -8.51 -3.34 10.64
CA PHE A 40 -8.06 -3.36 12.03
C PHE A 40 -6.84 -4.28 12.21
N SER A 41 -6.85 -5.48 11.61
CA SER A 41 -5.69 -6.38 11.61
C SER A 41 -4.46 -5.70 11.01
N SER A 42 -4.60 -5.04 9.85
CA SER A 42 -3.49 -4.33 9.22
C SER A 42 -3.01 -3.13 10.04
N LEU A 43 -3.92 -2.46 10.76
CA LEU A 43 -3.59 -1.33 11.62
C LEU A 43 -2.78 -1.79 12.85
N SER A 44 -3.05 -2.98 13.38
CA SER A 44 -2.30 -3.54 14.51
C SER A 44 -0.84 -3.85 14.18
N GLU A 45 -0.54 -4.13 12.92
CA GLU A 45 0.82 -4.35 12.42
C GLU A 45 1.57 -3.05 12.06
N LEU A 46 0.84 -1.92 12.01
CA LEU A 46 1.39 -0.64 11.59
C LEU A 46 2.36 -0.09 12.65
N ARG A 47 3.63 0.02 12.28
CA ARG A 47 4.65 0.72 13.06
C ARG A 47 5.02 2.02 12.34
N LEU A 48 4.52 3.14 12.84
CA LEU A 48 4.65 4.48 12.24
C LEU A 48 6.09 5.01 12.03
N ARG A 49 7.12 4.25 12.43
CA ARG A 49 8.52 4.60 12.22
C ARG A 49 9.24 3.67 11.24
N ASN A 50 8.53 2.65 10.73
CA ASN A 50 9.11 1.70 9.80
C ASN A 50 8.47 1.89 8.41
N PRO A 51 9.21 2.46 7.44
CA PRO A 51 8.67 2.75 6.11
C PRO A 51 8.18 1.49 5.36
N ALA A 52 8.73 0.33 5.66
CA ALA A 52 8.28 -0.92 5.06
C ALA A 52 6.89 -1.34 5.55
N THR A 53 6.59 -1.18 6.85
CA THR A 53 5.26 -1.48 7.40
C THR A 53 4.21 -0.46 6.97
N GLU A 54 4.60 0.81 6.82
CA GLU A 54 3.72 1.87 6.30
C GLU A 54 3.31 1.60 4.84
N LEU A 55 4.28 1.22 3.99
CA LEU A 55 3.99 0.84 2.60
C LEU A 55 3.12 -0.41 2.50
N ARG A 56 3.39 -1.44 3.32
CA ARG A 56 2.58 -2.65 3.38
C ARG A 56 1.14 -2.35 3.78
N PHE A 57 0.96 -1.52 4.82
CA PHE A 57 -0.36 -1.05 5.26
C PHE A 57 -1.09 -0.31 4.14
N ALA A 58 -0.44 0.66 3.51
CA ALA A 58 -1.04 1.44 2.45
C ALA A 58 -1.41 0.58 1.22
N SER A 59 -0.58 -0.40 0.85
CA SER A 59 -0.89 -1.36 -0.20
C SER A 59 -2.11 -2.21 0.16
N ALA A 60 -2.13 -2.78 1.36
CA ALA A 60 -3.25 -3.58 1.85
C ALA A 60 -4.57 -2.80 1.85
N MET A 61 -4.55 -1.54 2.31
CA MET A 61 -5.73 -0.65 2.26
C MET A 61 -6.19 -0.39 0.83
N THR A 62 -5.24 -0.13 -0.08
CA THR A 62 -5.54 0.17 -1.49
C THR A 62 -6.15 -1.04 -2.22
N ASP A 63 -5.63 -2.23 -1.97
CA ASP A 63 -6.12 -3.46 -2.61
C ASP A 63 -7.52 -3.86 -2.13
N ARG A 64 -7.97 -3.33 -0.98
CA ARG A 64 -9.31 -3.55 -0.40
C ARG A 64 -10.35 -2.50 -0.82
N ILE A 65 -10.00 -1.49 -1.62
CA ILE A 65 -10.94 -0.48 -2.14
C ILE A 65 -12.18 -1.12 -2.78
N PRO A 66 -12.06 -2.14 -3.65
CA PRO A 66 -13.23 -2.76 -4.29
C PRO A 66 -14.17 -3.41 -3.26
N LEU A 67 -13.64 -3.99 -2.19
CA LEU A 67 -14.43 -4.61 -1.12
C LEU A 67 -15.25 -3.56 -0.36
N ALA A 68 -14.63 -2.43 0.00
CA ALA A 68 -15.30 -1.31 0.65
C ALA A 68 -16.40 -0.72 -0.24
N LEU A 69 -16.11 -0.50 -1.52
CA LEU A 69 -17.07 0.04 -2.48
C LEU A 69 -18.27 -0.89 -2.67
N LEU A 70 -18.04 -2.19 -2.90
CA LEU A 70 -19.09 -3.19 -3.04
C LEU A 70 -19.95 -3.30 -1.77
N GLY A 71 -19.34 -3.45 -0.62
CA GLY A 71 -20.04 -3.55 0.65
C GLY A 71 -20.92 -2.34 0.94
N LEU A 72 -20.37 -1.14 0.77
CA LEU A 72 -21.12 0.10 0.98
C LEU A 72 -22.22 0.31 -0.07
N SER A 73 -21.97 0.00 -1.34
CA SER A 73 -22.98 0.13 -2.39
C SER A 73 -24.17 -0.79 -2.15
N LEU A 74 -23.93 -2.06 -1.77
CA LEU A 74 -24.98 -3.01 -1.45
C LEU A 74 -25.79 -2.61 -0.21
N LEU A 75 -25.10 -2.07 0.82
CA LEU A 75 -25.78 -1.56 2.02
C LEU A 75 -26.65 -0.34 1.75
N LEU A 76 -26.19 0.58 0.89
CA LEU A 76 -26.84 1.84 0.61
C LEU A 76 -27.85 1.78 -0.54
N CYS A 77 -27.98 0.65 -1.24
CA CYS A 77 -28.83 0.48 -2.41
C CYS A 77 -30.33 0.54 -2.11
N HIS A 78 -30.77 0.69 -0.83
CA HIS A 78 -32.19 0.64 -0.49
C HIS A 78 -32.69 1.84 0.31
N PRO A 79 -33.54 2.71 -0.30
CA PRO A 79 -33.90 3.99 0.29
C PRO A 79 -35.17 4.05 1.15
N ARG A 80 -36.04 3.06 1.18
CA ARG A 80 -37.44 3.36 1.56
C ARG A 80 -38.09 2.61 2.73
N PHE A 81 -37.43 1.64 3.38
CA PHE A 81 -38.10 0.81 4.39
C PHE A 81 -37.69 1.01 5.86
N LEU A 82 -36.99 2.08 6.18
CA LEU A 82 -36.48 2.30 7.54
C LEU A 82 -37.42 3.20 8.35
N ARG A 83 -38.21 2.60 9.21
CA ARG A 83 -39.12 3.30 10.15
C ARG A 83 -38.58 3.43 11.58
N GLN A 84 -37.42 2.85 11.90
CA GLN A 84 -36.90 2.89 13.26
C GLN A 84 -35.84 3.99 13.44
N LYS A 85 -35.89 4.73 14.56
CA LYS A 85 -34.96 5.85 14.87
C LYS A 85 -33.48 5.41 14.85
N LEU A 86 -33.20 4.21 15.34
CA LEU A 86 -31.85 3.60 15.33
C LEU A 86 -31.31 3.38 13.90
N GLU A 87 -32.17 2.92 13.00
CA GLU A 87 -31.78 2.68 11.60
C GLU A 87 -31.49 4.00 10.87
N ALA A 88 -32.21 5.06 11.16
CA ALA A 88 -31.94 6.38 10.60
C ALA A 88 -30.60 6.96 11.05
N LEU A 89 -30.22 6.77 12.33
CA LEU A 89 -28.91 7.15 12.84
C LEU A 89 -27.78 6.35 12.16
N LEU A 90 -27.97 5.04 12.06
CA LEU A 90 -27.01 4.13 11.45
C LEU A 90 -26.81 4.45 9.96
N LEU A 91 -27.87 4.81 9.24
CA LEU A 91 -27.83 5.24 7.85
C LEU A 91 -27.09 6.56 7.67
N ARG A 92 -27.25 7.49 8.64
CA ARG A 92 -26.51 8.76 8.62
C ARG A 92 -25.01 8.54 8.80
N VAL A 93 -24.61 7.71 9.77
CA VAL A 93 -23.20 7.35 9.99
C VAL A 93 -22.66 6.61 8.75
N LEU A 94 -23.41 5.66 8.22
CA LEU A 94 -23.03 4.87 7.06
C LEU A 94 -22.91 5.75 5.79
N SER A 95 -23.77 6.76 5.64
CA SER A 95 -23.69 7.73 4.53
C SER A 95 -22.48 8.66 4.62
N ALA A 96 -21.91 8.90 5.82
CA ALA A 96 -20.70 9.68 6.00
C ALA A 96 -19.42 8.84 5.78
N LEU A 97 -19.51 7.53 5.99
CA LEU A 97 -18.38 6.60 5.90
C LEU A 97 -17.61 6.65 4.55
N PRO A 98 -18.28 6.72 3.38
CA PRO A 98 -17.59 6.84 2.10
C PRO A 98 -16.72 8.10 2.02
N LEU A 99 -17.16 9.22 2.59
CA LEU A 99 -16.40 10.46 2.59
C LEU A 99 -15.16 10.36 3.48
N VAL A 100 -15.31 9.76 4.67
CA VAL A 100 -14.17 9.51 5.59
C VAL A 100 -13.15 8.59 4.93
N LEU A 101 -13.60 7.51 4.31
CA LEU A 101 -12.70 6.60 3.57
C LEU A 101 -12.01 7.28 2.39
N ALA A 102 -12.72 8.13 1.64
CA ALA A 102 -12.12 8.91 0.55
C ALA A 102 -11.00 9.82 1.07
N ALA A 103 -11.21 10.50 2.19
CA ALA A 103 -10.21 11.33 2.84
C ALA A 103 -9.00 10.49 3.29
N VAL A 104 -9.22 9.32 3.88
CA VAL A 104 -8.14 8.40 4.27
C VAL A 104 -7.32 7.97 3.04
N TYR A 105 -7.96 7.58 1.93
CA TYR A 105 -7.24 7.19 0.71
C TYR A 105 -6.44 8.35 0.12
N LEU A 106 -6.94 9.58 0.17
CA LEU A 106 -6.18 10.75 -0.27
C LEU A 106 -4.96 11.01 0.63
N LEU A 107 -5.09 10.79 1.96
CA LEU A 107 -3.97 10.91 2.90
C LEU A 107 -2.91 9.79 2.75
N LEU A 108 -3.31 8.62 2.25
CA LEU A 108 -2.35 7.55 1.96
C LEU A 108 -1.37 7.92 0.85
N ILE A 109 -1.74 8.78 -0.11
CA ILE A 109 -0.86 9.15 -1.24
C ILE A 109 0.44 9.81 -0.74
N PRO A 110 0.42 10.92 0.01
CA PRO A 110 1.66 11.52 0.50
C PRO A 110 2.41 10.63 1.49
N LEU A 111 1.69 9.82 2.28
CA LEU A 111 2.31 8.87 3.20
C LEU A 111 3.14 7.83 2.44
N THR A 112 2.58 7.22 1.39
CA THR A 112 3.28 6.22 0.59
C THR A 112 4.47 6.79 -0.14
N MET A 113 4.37 8.00 -0.67
CA MET A 113 5.50 8.69 -1.32
C MET A 113 6.67 8.89 -0.36
N ARG A 114 6.39 9.41 0.84
CA ARG A 114 7.39 9.62 1.88
C ARG A 114 8.05 8.32 2.34
N SER A 115 7.25 7.29 2.58
CA SER A 115 7.74 6.00 3.05
C SER A 115 8.58 5.29 1.98
N ALA A 116 8.21 5.41 0.71
CA ALA A 116 9.00 4.89 -0.40
C ALA A 116 10.35 5.60 -0.55
N GLU A 117 10.36 6.92 -0.42
CA GLU A 117 11.61 7.70 -0.47
C GLU A 117 12.56 7.29 0.68
N ASN A 118 12.04 7.16 1.89
CA ASN A 118 12.81 6.71 3.04
C ASN A 118 13.35 5.29 2.85
N LEU A 119 12.52 4.38 2.31
CA LEU A 119 12.96 3.02 2.01
C LEU A 119 14.07 3.00 0.95
N PHE A 120 13.92 3.81 -0.10
CA PHE A 120 14.94 3.94 -1.13
C PHE A 120 16.24 4.50 -0.58
N ARG A 121 16.19 5.54 0.25
CA ARG A 121 17.38 6.13 0.90
C ARG A 121 18.10 5.10 1.77
N ASN A 122 17.37 4.36 2.60
CA ASN A 122 17.96 3.33 3.46
C ASN A 122 18.56 2.19 2.63
N SER A 123 17.86 1.73 1.59
CA SER A 123 18.37 0.68 0.71
C SER A 123 19.61 1.14 -0.06
N SER A 124 19.63 2.37 -0.57
CA SER A 124 20.78 2.93 -1.28
C SER A 124 21.99 3.12 -0.38
N ALA A 125 21.78 3.55 0.86
CA ALA A 125 22.87 3.67 1.84
C ALA A 125 23.47 2.30 2.18
N ASN A 126 22.65 1.28 2.39
CA ASN A 126 23.10 -0.08 2.66
C ASN A 126 23.88 -0.68 1.47
N LEU A 127 23.38 -0.50 0.23
CA LEU A 127 24.08 -0.96 -0.97
C LEU A 127 25.41 -0.24 -1.16
N THR A 128 25.47 1.06 -0.88
CA THR A 128 26.70 1.83 -0.95
C THR A 128 27.71 1.33 0.09
N ALA A 129 27.29 1.12 1.34
CA ALA A 129 28.15 0.60 2.40
C ALA A 129 28.70 -0.81 2.07
N GLN A 130 27.85 -1.68 1.54
CA GLN A 130 28.27 -3.02 1.10
C GLN A 130 29.28 -2.98 -0.06
N ALA A 131 29.05 -2.11 -1.05
CA ALA A 131 29.98 -1.92 -2.16
C ALA A 131 31.33 -1.37 -1.67
N GLU A 132 31.32 -0.37 -0.78
CA GLU A 132 32.56 0.18 -0.19
C GLU A 132 33.32 -0.86 0.64
N GLU A 133 32.62 -1.71 1.39
CA GLU A 133 33.24 -2.82 2.14
C GLU A 133 33.90 -3.85 1.21
N GLN A 134 33.23 -4.19 0.11
CA GLN A 134 33.81 -5.10 -0.90
C GLN A 134 35.04 -4.47 -1.56
N VAL A 135 34.99 -3.19 -1.93
CA VAL A 135 36.13 -2.48 -2.48
C VAL A 135 37.29 -2.45 -1.48
N LYS A 136 37.02 -2.19 -0.19
CA LYS A 136 38.04 -2.23 0.87
C LYS A 136 38.69 -3.62 0.99
N LYS A 137 37.90 -4.69 0.91
CA LYS A 137 38.43 -6.06 0.95
C LYS A 137 39.36 -6.33 -0.24
N VAL A 138 38.96 -5.94 -1.44
CA VAL A 138 39.77 -6.11 -2.66
C VAL A 138 41.07 -5.30 -2.56
N ARG A 139 41.03 -4.06 -2.08
CA ARG A 139 42.22 -3.24 -1.85
C ARG A 139 43.14 -3.84 -0.78
N ALA A 140 42.56 -4.35 0.33
CA ALA A 140 43.33 -4.97 1.40
C ALA A 140 44.10 -6.21 0.88
N VAL A 141 43.50 -7.01 0.02
CA VAL A 141 44.19 -8.14 -0.62
C VAL A 141 45.37 -7.66 -1.45
N ARG A 142 45.18 -6.60 -2.28
CA ARG A 142 46.25 -5.98 -3.05
C ARG A 142 47.40 -5.50 -2.16
N ASP A 143 47.04 -4.71 -1.13
CA ASP A 143 48.02 -4.06 -0.25
C ASP A 143 48.78 -5.11 0.59
N THR A 144 48.09 -6.17 1.01
CA THR A 144 48.74 -7.33 1.66
C THR A 144 49.74 -7.97 0.71
N THR A 145 49.37 -8.22 -0.56
CA THR A 145 50.25 -8.81 -1.57
C THR A 145 51.47 -7.93 -1.85
N LEU A 146 51.30 -6.60 -1.88
CA LEU A 146 52.42 -5.67 -2.09
C LEU A 146 53.40 -5.64 -0.91
N ASN A 147 52.92 -5.92 0.32
CA ASN A 147 53.73 -5.90 1.54
C ASN A 147 54.35 -7.24 1.89
N LEU A 148 54.17 -8.31 1.09
CA LEU A 148 54.84 -9.58 1.25
C LEU A 148 56.32 -9.46 0.98
N SER A 149 57.14 -10.39 1.54
CA SER A 149 58.55 -10.50 1.24
C SER A 149 58.76 -10.85 -0.27
N ALA A 150 59.92 -10.53 -0.81
CA ALA A 150 60.23 -10.83 -2.20
C ALA A 150 60.10 -12.33 -2.55
N GLU A 151 60.44 -13.21 -1.60
CA GLU A 151 60.34 -14.66 -1.73
C GLU A 151 58.86 -15.12 -1.79
N GLU A 152 58.02 -14.54 -0.94
CA GLU A 152 56.57 -14.82 -0.92
C GLU A 152 55.87 -14.31 -2.16
N GLN A 153 56.24 -13.12 -2.63
CA GLN A 153 55.73 -12.54 -3.90
C GLN A 153 56.10 -13.47 -5.08
N GLN A 154 57.32 -13.96 -5.11
CA GLN A 154 57.77 -14.87 -6.17
C GLN A 154 57.03 -16.23 -6.12
N ALA A 155 56.78 -16.77 -4.91
CA ALA A 155 55.98 -17.98 -4.76
C ALA A 155 54.50 -17.74 -5.21
N MET A 156 53.95 -16.54 -5.01
CA MET A 156 52.64 -16.18 -5.56
C MET A 156 52.63 -16.12 -7.08
N VAL A 157 53.61 -15.52 -7.69
CA VAL A 157 53.77 -15.50 -9.17
C VAL A 157 53.85 -16.92 -9.76
N GLU A 158 54.62 -17.80 -9.12
CA GLU A 158 54.68 -19.19 -9.54
C GLU A 158 53.33 -19.93 -9.42
N ARG A 159 52.60 -19.69 -8.33
CA ARG A 159 51.25 -20.27 -8.16
C ARG A 159 50.28 -19.71 -9.22
N TYR A 160 50.33 -18.41 -9.50
CA TYR A 160 49.55 -17.79 -10.55
C TYR A 160 49.85 -18.40 -11.94
N ASN A 161 51.14 -18.51 -12.29
CA ASN A 161 51.55 -19.08 -13.56
C ASN A 161 51.17 -20.57 -13.68
N ARG A 162 51.25 -21.34 -12.59
CA ARG A 162 50.75 -22.75 -12.57
C ARG A 162 49.27 -22.85 -12.78
N ALA A 163 48.50 -21.98 -12.13
CA ALA A 163 47.04 -21.92 -12.28
C ALA A 163 46.59 -21.46 -13.67
N ASN A 164 47.41 -20.62 -14.33
CA ASN A 164 47.14 -20.07 -15.66
C ASN A 164 48.06 -20.65 -16.73
N SER A 165 48.40 -21.93 -16.68
CA SER A 165 49.36 -22.61 -17.56
C SER A 165 49.07 -22.48 -19.06
N LYS A 166 47.86 -22.07 -19.46
CA LYS A 166 47.48 -21.77 -20.85
C LYS A 166 47.85 -20.36 -21.33
N LYS A 167 48.31 -19.49 -20.43
CA LYS A 167 48.75 -18.10 -20.74
C LYS A 167 50.28 -18.05 -20.69
N GLN A 168 50.85 -17.01 -21.32
CA GLN A 168 52.30 -16.80 -21.19
C GLN A 168 52.66 -16.57 -19.72
N PRO A 169 53.78 -17.16 -19.22
CA PRO A 169 54.24 -16.92 -17.85
C PRO A 169 54.57 -15.47 -17.67
N VAL A 170 54.09 -14.93 -16.55
CA VAL A 170 54.21 -13.51 -16.20
C VAL A 170 55.30 -13.36 -15.17
N ASP A 171 56.15 -12.36 -15.32
CA ASP A 171 57.12 -11.94 -14.32
C ASP A 171 56.48 -11.14 -13.17
N LEU A 172 57.25 -10.85 -12.11
CA LEU A 172 56.74 -10.14 -10.94
C LEU A 172 56.13 -8.76 -11.28
N PRO A 173 56.78 -7.89 -12.09
CA PRO A 173 56.15 -6.64 -12.50
C PRO A 173 54.87 -6.80 -13.30
N GLY A 174 54.84 -7.77 -14.19
CA GLY A 174 53.66 -8.13 -14.98
C GLY A 174 52.51 -8.65 -14.12
N PHE A 175 52.84 -9.48 -13.12
CA PHE A 175 51.84 -9.97 -12.13
C PHE A 175 51.23 -8.81 -11.32
N LEU A 176 52.06 -7.93 -10.78
CA LEU A 176 51.59 -6.74 -10.04
C LEU A 176 50.73 -5.80 -10.89
N LYS A 177 51.11 -5.63 -12.17
CA LYS A 177 50.30 -4.86 -13.12
C LYS A 177 48.93 -5.54 -13.34
N THR A 178 48.94 -6.87 -13.61
CA THR A 178 47.69 -7.63 -13.78
C THR A 178 46.80 -7.56 -12.55
N LEU A 179 47.36 -7.69 -11.34
CA LEU A 179 46.65 -7.57 -10.09
C LEU A 179 45.99 -6.18 -9.95
N ASN A 180 46.75 -5.12 -10.25
CA ASN A 180 46.23 -3.75 -10.18
C ASN A 180 45.11 -3.52 -11.23
N ASP A 181 45.25 -4.05 -12.42
CA ASP A 181 44.23 -3.96 -13.47
C ASP A 181 42.97 -4.78 -13.11
N GLU A 182 43.11 -5.94 -12.48
CA GLU A 182 41.98 -6.72 -11.97
C GLU A 182 41.26 -6.00 -10.83
N VAL A 183 42.01 -5.37 -9.91
CA VAL A 183 41.41 -4.55 -8.84
C VAL A 183 40.61 -3.40 -9.44
N LYS A 184 41.17 -2.64 -10.37
CA LYS A 184 40.48 -1.54 -11.06
C LYS A 184 39.25 -2.03 -11.83
N ALA A 185 39.37 -3.15 -12.51
CA ALA A 185 38.26 -3.77 -13.25
C ALA A 185 37.14 -4.22 -12.30
N SER A 186 37.49 -4.79 -11.13
CA SER A 186 36.50 -5.19 -10.12
C SER A 186 35.80 -3.99 -9.46
N GLU A 187 36.55 -2.92 -9.15
CA GLU A 187 35.99 -1.66 -8.68
C GLU A 187 35.00 -1.05 -9.71
N GLY A 188 35.38 -1.05 -10.98
CA GLY A 188 34.53 -0.56 -12.06
C GLY A 188 33.25 -1.39 -12.22
N ARG A 189 33.34 -2.74 -12.12
CA ARG A 189 32.18 -3.64 -12.17
C ARG A 189 31.24 -3.42 -10.98
N LEU A 190 31.78 -3.32 -9.77
CA LEU A 190 30.99 -3.07 -8.56
C LEU A 190 30.25 -1.73 -8.63
N GLU A 191 30.94 -0.69 -9.13
CA GLU A 191 30.30 0.63 -9.31
C GLU A 191 29.21 0.59 -10.38
N GLN A 192 29.42 -0.10 -11.50
CA GLN A 192 28.43 -0.26 -12.55
C GLN A 192 27.23 -1.09 -12.07
N GLU A 193 27.48 -2.17 -11.33
CA GLU A 193 26.42 -2.99 -10.72
C GLU A 193 25.59 -2.17 -9.72
N ARG A 194 26.26 -1.42 -8.83
CA ARG A 194 25.60 -0.51 -7.91
C ARG A 194 24.67 0.47 -8.63
N ARG A 195 25.17 1.13 -9.68
CA ARG A 195 24.38 2.09 -10.48
C ARG A 195 23.20 1.42 -11.17
N SER A 196 23.38 0.23 -11.72
CA SER A 196 22.31 -0.50 -12.40
C SER A 196 21.22 -0.96 -11.42
N VAL A 197 21.60 -1.48 -10.26
CA VAL A 197 20.67 -1.90 -9.20
C VAL A 197 19.88 -0.70 -8.65
N LEU A 198 20.58 0.40 -8.33
CA LEU A 198 19.91 1.61 -7.85
C LEU A 198 18.97 2.21 -8.91
N GLY A 199 19.37 2.20 -10.17
CA GLY A 199 18.54 2.69 -11.27
C GLY A 199 17.27 1.85 -11.49
N SER A 200 17.38 0.52 -11.41
CA SER A 200 16.24 -0.40 -11.53
C SER A 200 15.31 -0.31 -10.32
N GLN A 201 15.86 -0.29 -9.10
CA GLN A 201 15.07 -0.11 -7.88
C GLN A 201 14.29 1.21 -7.89
N LYS A 202 14.93 2.30 -8.28
CA LYS A 202 14.30 3.61 -8.41
C LYS A 202 13.10 3.55 -9.37
N ARG A 203 13.29 3.00 -10.57
CA ARG A 203 12.21 2.86 -11.57
C ARG A 203 11.05 2.02 -11.04
N ASN A 204 11.34 0.86 -10.46
CA ASN A 204 10.32 -0.04 -9.94
C ASN A 204 9.53 0.58 -8.79
N LEU A 205 10.20 1.30 -7.89
CA LEU A 205 9.54 2.03 -6.81
C LEU A 205 8.62 3.13 -7.35
N TYR A 206 9.09 3.96 -8.27
CA TYR A 206 8.25 5.04 -8.82
C TYR A 206 7.06 4.51 -9.62
N SER A 207 7.22 3.44 -10.41
CA SER A 207 6.11 2.84 -11.15
C SER A 207 5.07 2.22 -10.22
N ALA A 208 5.51 1.51 -9.17
CA ALA A 208 4.61 0.95 -8.17
C ALA A 208 3.85 2.04 -7.39
N GLN A 209 4.55 3.10 -6.99
CA GLN A 209 3.97 4.26 -6.30
C GLN A 209 2.96 5.00 -7.17
N PHE A 210 3.26 5.22 -8.44
CA PHE A 210 2.35 5.85 -9.38
C PHE A 210 1.07 5.04 -9.52
N LEU A 211 1.19 3.73 -9.72
CA LEU A 211 0.03 2.84 -9.84
C LEU A 211 -0.82 2.82 -8.55
N GLN A 212 -0.16 2.78 -7.38
CA GLN A 212 -0.83 2.83 -6.09
C GLN A 212 -1.54 4.17 -5.87
N GLY A 213 -0.90 5.29 -6.19
CA GLY A 213 -1.51 6.61 -6.13
C GLY A 213 -2.74 6.73 -7.04
N LEU A 214 -2.66 6.17 -8.26
CA LEU A 214 -3.79 6.13 -9.19
C LEU A 214 -4.96 5.30 -8.65
N LYS A 215 -4.69 4.12 -8.06
CA LYS A 215 -5.71 3.30 -7.39
C LYS A 215 -6.39 4.08 -6.26
N CYS A 216 -5.61 4.79 -5.41
CA CYS A 216 -6.15 5.62 -4.32
C CYS A 216 -7.04 6.75 -4.86
N LEU A 217 -6.63 7.46 -5.91
CA LEU A 217 -7.41 8.52 -6.53
C LEU A 217 -8.72 8.00 -7.12
N LEU A 218 -8.68 6.90 -7.87
CA LEU A 218 -9.88 6.26 -8.44
C LEU A 218 -10.82 5.78 -7.33
N GLY A 219 -10.28 5.14 -6.29
CA GLY A 219 -11.04 4.68 -5.13
C GLY A 219 -11.70 5.83 -4.38
N ALA A 220 -10.95 6.89 -4.09
CA ALA A 220 -11.49 8.09 -3.45
C ALA A 220 -12.57 8.76 -4.30
N GLY A 221 -12.36 8.87 -5.62
CA GLY A 221 -13.36 9.39 -6.56
C GLY A 221 -14.65 8.58 -6.57
N ALA A 222 -14.54 7.25 -6.62
CA ALA A 222 -15.70 6.36 -6.56
C ALA A 222 -16.45 6.47 -5.23
N LEU A 223 -15.75 6.60 -4.10
CA LEU A 223 -16.35 6.82 -2.78
C LEU A 223 -17.07 8.17 -2.68
N VAL A 224 -16.49 9.24 -3.26
CA VAL A 224 -17.14 10.56 -3.32
C VAL A 224 -18.40 10.50 -4.20
N LEU A 225 -18.37 9.78 -5.32
CA LEU A 225 -19.55 9.55 -6.15
C LEU A 225 -20.63 8.79 -5.37
N LEU A 226 -20.25 7.72 -4.69
CA LEU A 226 -21.17 6.96 -3.82
C LEU A 226 -21.79 7.85 -2.75
N TRP A 227 -20.98 8.71 -2.11
CA TRP A 227 -21.47 9.70 -1.15
C TRP A 227 -22.44 10.70 -1.75
N LYS A 228 -22.23 11.18 -2.98
CA LYS A 228 -23.17 12.05 -3.69
C LYS A 228 -24.47 11.32 -4.02
N LEU A 229 -24.39 10.09 -4.52
CA LEU A 229 -25.55 9.27 -4.87
C LEU A 229 -26.41 8.92 -3.65
N THR A 230 -25.80 8.82 -2.46
CA THR A 230 -26.50 8.55 -1.19
C THR A 230 -27.00 9.82 -0.49
N GLY A 231 -26.92 10.97 -1.16
CA GLY A 231 -27.42 12.27 -0.66
C GLY A 231 -28.86 12.28 -0.16
N TRP A 232 -29.71 11.40 -0.71
CA TRP A 232 -31.09 11.19 -0.29
C TRP A 232 -31.25 10.68 1.16
N ALA A 233 -30.22 10.02 1.72
CA ALA A 233 -30.25 9.51 3.10
C ALA A 233 -30.02 10.59 4.17
N ARG A 234 -29.61 11.81 3.79
CA ARG A 234 -29.24 12.90 4.69
C ARG A 234 -30.40 13.80 5.16
N PRO A 235 -31.42 14.16 4.34
CA PRO A 235 -32.45 15.11 4.74
C PRO A 235 -33.45 14.57 5.73
N ALA A 236 -33.66 13.26 5.82
CA ALA A 236 -34.63 12.65 6.75
C ALA A 236 -34.37 12.95 8.24
N GLY A 237 -33.21 13.50 8.58
CA GLY A 237 -32.87 13.89 9.95
C GLY A 237 -32.99 15.37 10.27
N GLN A 238 -33.10 16.26 9.28
CA GLN A 238 -33.26 17.68 9.52
C GLN A 238 -34.76 18.05 9.77
N THR A 239 -35.66 17.36 9.10
CA THR A 239 -37.10 17.54 9.29
C THR A 239 -37.59 17.05 10.65
N ALA A 240 -36.98 15.99 11.21
CA ALA A 240 -37.35 15.49 12.55
C ALA A 240 -36.94 16.45 13.69
N LEU A 241 -35.77 17.07 13.58
CA LEU A 241 -35.30 18.06 14.57
C LEU A 241 -36.00 19.42 14.45
N GLY A 242 -36.34 19.81 13.21
CA GLY A 242 -37.08 21.06 12.97
C GLY A 242 -38.50 21.04 13.49
N THR A 243 -39.18 19.89 13.44
CA THR A 243 -40.54 19.71 13.94
C THR A 243 -40.63 19.69 15.48
N GLU A 244 -39.65 19.11 16.16
CA GLU A 244 -39.61 19.08 17.63
C GLU A 244 -39.30 20.46 18.23
N LEU A 245 -38.45 21.26 17.62
CA LEU A 245 -38.15 22.61 18.05
C LEU A 245 -39.29 23.59 17.78
N GLY A 246 -40.07 23.37 16.72
CA GLY A 246 -41.28 24.14 16.40
C GLY A 246 -42.44 23.84 17.36
N ALA A 247 -42.62 22.56 17.73
CA ALA A 247 -43.68 22.14 18.63
C ALA A 247 -43.48 22.58 20.11
N SER A 248 -42.23 22.72 20.55
CA SER A 248 -41.93 23.19 21.90
C SER A 248 -42.13 24.68 22.09
N ARG A 249 -42.07 25.49 21.01
CA ARG A 249 -42.32 26.95 21.06
C ARG A 249 -43.79 27.30 21.13
N HIS A 250 -44.67 26.45 20.61
CA HIS A 250 -46.12 26.71 20.62
C HIS A 250 -46.80 26.29 21.95
N ARG A 251 -46.12 25.61 22.86
CA ARG A 251 -46.65 25.24 24.18
C ARG A 251 -46.30 26.22 25.30
N ARG A 252 -45.59 27.30 25.02
CA ARG A 252 -45.19 28.34 26.01
C ARG A 252 -45.74 29.73 25.71
N GLY A 253 -46.70 29.83 24.84
CA GLY A 253 -47.56 31.00 24.62
C GLY A 253 -48.98 30.65 25.02
#